data_218bab831637c3a021b0f077e694ba7e
#
_entry.id   218bab831637c3a021b0f077e694ba7e
#
_cell.length_a   1.000
_cell.length_b   1.000
_cell.length_c   1.000
_cell.angle_alpha   90.00
_cell.angle_beta   90.00
_cell.angle_gamma   90.00
#
_symmetry.space_group_name_H-M   'P 1'
#
loop_
_entity.id
_entity.type
_entity.pdbx_description
1 polymer ?
#
loop_
_entity_poly.entity_id
_entity_poly.type
_entity_poly.pdbx_seq_one_letter_code
_entity_poly.pdbx_strand_id
1 'polypeptide(L)'
;MKILIKNGHVIDPDTKLDQVADVLLEDDKIQEVKENIKDKADRVIDARGCYVMPGLIDMHVHLRDPGLTHKEDVFTGSKAAARGGVTTLVAMPNTKPVIDNPERLSYVKNKAMQCNLVNVLQAGAITQGMKGEELSDIEGMVQAGAPAISEDGKSVMNAQIYKEAMQIAARMNIPVLAHCEDIHMVNGGCMNEDTNSEKFGLPGICNAVEDTIVAVSYTHLT
;
A
#
# COMPACT_ATOMS: atom_id res chain seq x y z
N MET A 1 -21.84 -11.07 15.52
CA MET A 1 -22.81 -11.08 14.39
C MET A 1 -22.41 -12.15 13.40
N LYS A 2 -23.38 -13.02 13.00
CA LYS A 2 -23.12 -14.07 12.00
C LYS A 2 -23.61 -13.64 10.63
N ILE A 3 -22.75 -13.79 9.62
CA ILE A 3 -23.08 -13.55 8.20
C ILE A 3 -22.82 -14.83 7.43
N LEU A 4 -23.81 -15.30 6.67
CA LEU A 4 -23.68 -16.45 5.79
C LEU A 4 -23.74 -16.00 4.33
N ILE A 5 -22.64 -16.17 3.61
CA ILE A 5 -22.54 -15.93 2.17
C ILE A 5 -22.77 -17.27 1.47
N LYS A 6 -23.78 -17.35 0.62
CA LYS A 6 -24.24 -18.61 -0.02
C LYS A 6 -23.99 -18.64 -1.51
N ASN A 7 -23.69 -19.83 -2.01
CA ASN A 7 -23.65 -20.16 -3.43
C ASN A 7 -22.61 -19.37 -4.23
N GLY A 8 -21.63 -18.76 -3.57
CA GLY A 8 -20.58 -17.99 -4.26
C GLY A 8 -19.49 -18.90 -4.83
N HIS A 9 -18.83 -18.46 -5.89
CA HIS A 9 -17.61 -19.10 -6.36
C HIS A 9 -16.46 -18.62 -5.48
N VAL A 10 -16.07 -19.43 -4.50
CA VAL A 10 -15.05 -19.08 -3.51
C VAL A 10 -13.67 -19.33 -4.09
N ILE A 11 -12.83 -18.29 -4.04
CA ILE A 11 -11.42 -18.35 -4.45
C ILE A 11 -10.57 -17.96 -3.25
N ASP A 12 -9.71 -18.87 -2.79
CA ASP A 12 -8.72 -18.61 -1.75
C ASP A 12 -7.35 -19.15 -2.20
N PRO A 13 -6.42 -18.26 -2.57
CA PRO A 13 -5.11 -18.66 -3.05
C PRO A 13 -4.25 -19.39 -2.01
N ASP A 14 -4.43 -19.09 -0.72
CA ASP A 14 -3.66 -19.68 0.38
C ASP A 14 -3.99 -21.17 0.54
N THR A 15 -5.28 -21.49 0.59
CA THR A 15 -5.76 -22.88 0.69
C THR A 15 -5.90 -23.56 -0.68
N LYS A 16 -5.69 -22.84 -1.77
CA LYS A 16 -5.91 -23.29 -3.17
C LYS A 16 -7.36 -23.70 -3.43
N LEU A 17 -8.31 -23.10 -2.71
CA LEU A 17 -9.73 -23.33 -2.91
C LEU A 17 -10.21 -22.55 -4.14
N ASP A 18 -10.90 -23.23 -5.05
CA ASP A 18 -11.48 -22.66 -6.27
C ASP A 18 -12.74 -23.47 -6.63
N GLN A 19 -13.85 -23.18 -5.93
CA GLN A 19 -15.12 -23.92 -6.12
C GLN A 19 -16.33 -23.14 -5.62
N VAL A 20 -17.53 -23.59 -5.99
CA VAL A 20 -18.77 -23.07 -5.41
C VAL A 20 -18.90 -23.57 -3.97
N ALA A 21 -19.01 -22.65 -3.02
CA ALA A 21 -19.19 -22.95 -1.60
C ALA A 21 -19.93 -21.82 -0.87
N ASP A 22 -20.30 -22.11 0.37
CA ASP A 22 -20.81 -21.12 1.33
C ASP A 22 -19.69 -20.69 2.26
N VAL A 23 -19.74 -19.44 2.74
CA VAL A 23 -18.79 -18.89 3.72
C VAL A 23 -19.57 -18.38 4.93
N LEU A 24 -19.27 -18.91 6.11
CA LEU A 24 -19.83 -18.45 7.38
C LEU A 24 -18.82 -17.54 8.07
N LEU A 25 -19.23 -16.31 8.32
CA LEU A 25 -18.47 -15.33 9.11
C LEU A 25 -19.13 -15.18 10.48
N GLU A 26 -18.32 -15.09 11.52
CA GLU A 26 -18.75 -14.72 12.86
C GLU A 26 -17.84 -13.61 13.37
N ASP A 27 -18.42 -12.43 13.58
CA ASP A 27 -17.73 -11.19 13.90
C ASP A 27 -16.66 -10.85 12.84
N ASP A 28 -15.37 -10.97 13.18
CA ASP A 28 -14.22 -10.66 12.34
C ASP A 28 -13.51 -11.90 11.78
N LYS A 29 -14.12 -13.09 11.92
CA LYS A 29 -13.48 -14.37 11.55
C LYS A 29 -14.30 -15.17 10.57
N ILE A 30 -13.60 -15.84 9.66
CA ILE A 30 -14.17 -16.92 8.85
C ILE A 30 -14.25 -18.16 9.73
N GLN A 31 -15.47 -18.64 10.00
CA GLN A 31 -15.70 -19.82 10.83
C GLN A 31 -15.67 -21.10 10.01
N GLU A 32 -16.25 -21.05 8.83
CA GLU A 32 -16.38 -22.23 7.99
C GLU A 32 -16.49 -21.84 6.51
N VAL A 33 -15.87 -22.66 5.66
CA VAL A 33 -16.04 -22.62 4.20
C VAL A 33 -16.34 -24.03 3.75
N LYS A 34 -17.56 -24.29 3.31
CA LYS A 34 -17.99 -25.57 2.75
C LYS A 34 -19.29 -25.46 1.98
N GLU A 35 -19.65 -26.47 1.24
CA GLU A 35 -20.94 -26.53 0.58
C GLU A 35 -22.10 -26.69 1.58
N ASN A 36 -23.23 -26.04 1.30
CA ASN A 36 -24.50 -26.22 2.01
C ASN A 36 -24.45 -26.01 3.55
N ILE A 37 -23.86 -24.90 4.00
CA ILE A 37 -23.91 -24.50 5.41
C ILE A 37 -25.39 -24.28 5.82
N LYS A 38 -25.81 -24.93 6.91
CA LYS A 38 -27.19 -24.87 7.44
C LYS A 38 -27.33 -24.04 8.71
N ASP A 39 -26.25 -23.42 9.14
CA ASP A 39 -26.23 -22.62 10.35
C ASP A 39 -27.15 -21.40 10.21
N LYS A 40 -27.78 -21.01 11.33
CA LYS A 40 -28.55 -19.78 11.41
C LYS A 40 -27.59 -18.61 11.43
N ALA A 41 -27.84 -17.61 10.62
CA ALA A 41 -27.08 -16.37 10.57
C ALA A 41 -27.99 -15.15 10.72
N ASP A 42 -27.43 -14.06 11.26
CA ASP A 42 -28.12 -12.79 11.40
C ASP A 42 -28.41 -12.16 10.04
N ARG A 43 -27.52 -12.42 9.08
CA ARG A 43 -27.63 -11.96 7.69
C ARG A 43 -27.22 -13.05 6.72
N VAL A 44 -27.99 -13.24 5.67
CA VAL A 44 -27.67 -14.15 4.56
C VAL A 44 -27.49 -13.31 3.28
N ILE A 45 -26.41 -13.58 2.55
CA ILE A 45 -26.09 -12.96 1.26
C ILE A 45 -26.08 -14.06 0.21
N ASP A 46 -26.93 -13.97 -0.81
CA ASP A 46 -26.85 -14.86 -1.98
C ASP A 46 -25.81 -14.32 -2.95
N ALA A 47 -24.68 -15.03 -3.08
CA ALA A 47 -23.57 -14.71 -3.95
C ALA A 47 -23.56 -15.53 -5.25
N ARG A 48 -24.71 -16.06 -5.68
CA ARG A 48 -24.82 -16.84 -6.90
C ARG A 48 -24.37 -16.04 -8.11
N GLY A 49 -23.40 -16.60 -8.86
CA GLY A 49 -22.78 -15.93 -10.00
C GLY A 49 -21.74 -14.86 -9.63
N CYS A 50 -21.40 -14.74 -8.36
CA CYS A 50 -20.35 -13.86 -7.88
C CYS A 50 -19.12 -14.65 -7.42
N TYR A 51 -17.96 -14.03 -7.55
CA TYR A 51 -16.75 -14.49 -6.85
C TYR A 51 -16.79 -14.03 -5.38
N VAL A 52 -16.35 -14.91 -4.49
CA VAL A 52 -16.15 -14.63 -3.07
C VAL A 52 -14.68 -14.89 -2.77
N MET A 53 -13.96 -13.88 -2.40
CA MET A 53 -12.50 -13.94 -2.19
C MET A 53 -12.08 -13.07 -1.00
N PRO A 54 -10.87 -13.26 -0.45
CA PRO A 54 -10.30 -12.29 0.48
C PRO A 54 -10.33 -10.88 -0.11
N GLY A 55 -10.58 -9.89 0.75
CA GLY A 55 -10.57 -8.48 0.31
C GLY A 55 -9.22 -8.11 -0.32
N LEU A 56 -9.27 -7.28 -1.35
CA LEU A 56 -8.05 -6.83 -2.03
C LEU A 56 -7.19 -5.98 -1.09
N ILE A 57 -5.88 -6.07 -1.27
CA ILE A 57 -4.89 -5.27 -0.55
C ILE A 57 -4.21 -4.37 -1.58
N ASP A 58 -4.27 -3.05 -1.37
CA ASP A 58 -3.53 -2.08 -2.17
C ASP A 58 -2.34 -1.56 -1.37
N MET A 59 -1.15 -1.94 -1.79
CA MET A 59 0.09 -1.62 -1.08
C MET A 59 0.67 -0.25 -1.43
N HIS A 60 0.04 0.53 -2.32
CA HIS A 60 0.57 1.81 -2.76
C HIS A 60 -0.54 2.80 -3.12
N VAL A 61 -0.95 3.61 -2.14
CA VAL A 61 -1.97 4.66 -2.36
C VAL A 61 -1.52 6.00 -1.78
N HIS A 62 -2.13 7.07 -2.27
CA HIS A 62 -1.86 8.42 -1.80
C HIS A 62 -3.11 9.02 -1.17
N LEU A 63 -3.21 8.99 0.15
CA LEU A 63 -4.31 9.63 0.87
C LEU A 63 -4.11 11.14 1.07
N ARG A 64 -2.91 11.67 0.77
CA ARG A 64 -2.62 13.11 0.79
C ARG A 64 -2.87 13.81 2.14
N ASP A 65 -3.15 13.07 3.17
CA ASP A 65 -3.43 13.53 4.53
C ASP A 65 -2.30 13.10 5.47
N PRO A 66 -1.64 14.02 6.13
CA PRO A 66 -1.93 15.44 6.36
C PRO A 66 -1.59 16.38 5.20
N GLY A 67 -2.24 17.53 5.23
CA GLY A 67 -1.82 18.77 4.58
C GLY A 67 -2.14 18.97 3.09
N LEU A 68 -2.53 17.93 2.37
CA LEU A 68 -2.93 18.01 0.96
C LEU A 68 -4.37 17.51 0.75
N THR A 69 -5.21 17.65 1.77
CA THR A 69 -6.57 17.10 1.84
C THR A 69 -7.55 17.66 0.81
N HIS A 70 -7.17 18.72 0.11
CA HIS A 70 -7.90 19.20 -1.06
C HIS A 70 -7.78 18.27 -2.28
N LYS A 71 -6.83 17.33 -2.29
CA LYS A 71 -6.66 16.34 -3.35
C LYS A 71 -7.31 15.02 -2.99
N GLU A 72 -7.10 14.55 -1.76
CA GLU A 72 -7.63 13.32 -1.19
C GLU A 72 -7.45 13.38 0.34
N ASP A 73 -8.24 12.63 1.10
CA ASP A 73 -8.07 12.44 2.53
C ASP A 73 -8.31 10.98 2.96
N VAL A 74 -8.06 10.68 4.22
CA VAL A 74 -8.24 9.33 4.77
C VAL A 74 -9.67 8.83 4.60
N PHE A 75 -10.68 9.70 4.74
CA PHE A 75 -12.09 9.31 4.67
C PHE A 75 -12.55 9.04 3.23
N THR A 76 -12.19 9.91 2.30
CA THR A 76 -12.58 9.79 0.89
C THR A 76 -11.83 8.65 0.20
N GLY A 77 -10.53 8.51 0.45
CA GLY A 77 -9.74 7.39 -0.04
C GLY A 77 -10.21 6.04 0.51
N SER A 78 -10.56 5.97 1.81
CA SER A 78 -11.13 4.75 2.41
C SER A 78 -12.48 4.38 1.80
N LYS A 79 -13.33 5.35 1.46
CA LYS A 79 -14.61 5.10 0.77
C LYS A 79 -14.38 4.57 -0.65
N ALA A 80 -13.42 5.14 -1.37
CA ALA A 80 -13.05 4.68 -2.70
C ALA A 80 -12.52 3.24 -2.66
N ALA A 81 -11.63 2.94 -1.71
CA ALA A 81 -11.10 1.60 -1.46
C ALA A 81 -12.23 0.59 -1.18
N ALA A 82 -13.10 0.88 -0.22
CA ALA A 82 -14.23 0.02 0.12
C ALA A 82 -15.15 -0.21 -1.08
N ARG A 83 -15.42 0.82 -1.89
CA ARG A 83 -16.24 0.72 -3.11
C ARG A 83 -15.59 -0.17 -4.17
N GLY A 84 -14.25 -0.20 -4.21
CA GLY A 84 -13.46 -1.04 -5.12
C GLY A 84 -13.20 -2.47 -4.62
N GLY A 85 -13.67 -2.83 -3.41
CA GLY A 85 -13.39 -4.14 -2.80
C GLY A 85 -12.02 -4.24 -2.13
N VAL A 86 -11.31 -3.13 -1.98
CA VAL A 86 -10.05 -3.05 -1.23
C VAL A 86 -10.38 -2.94 0.25
N THR A 87 -9.88 -3.88 1.06
CA THR A 87 -10.11 -3.95 2.50
C THR A 87 -8.92 -3.51 3.33
N THR A 88 -7.74 -3.44 2.71
CA THR A 88 -6.51 -2.96 3.34
C THR A 88 -5.72 -2.14 2.34
N LEU A 89 -5.22 -0.99 2.77
CA LEU A 89 -4.36 -0.15 1.94
C LEU A 89 -3.15 0.36 2.73
N VAL A 90 -2.04 0.57 2.02
CA VAL A 90 -0.82 1.18 2.56
C VAL A 90 -0.65 2.56 1.93
N ALA A 91 -0.77 3.59 2.77
CA ALA A 91 -0.63 4.98 2.34
C ALA A 91 0.85 5.39 2.29
N MET A 92 1.23 6.09 1.22
CA MET A 92 2.59 6.59 1.04
C MET A 92 2.88 7.82 1.91
N PRO A 93 4.15 8.02 2.33
CA PRO A 93 4.53 9.04 3.30
C PRO A 93 4.64 10.46 2.74
N ASN A 94 4.48 10.67 1.43
CA ASN A 94 4.69 11.94 0.72
C ASN A 94 3.57 12.96 0.94
N THR A 95 3.28 13.24 2.18
CA THR A 95 2.29 14.20 2.67
C THR A 95 2.94 15.53 3.09
N LYS A 96 2.18 16.46 3.67
CA LYS A 96 2.71 17.74 4.15
C LYS A 96 2.13 18.09 5.52
N PRO A 97 2.87 17.89 6.61
CA PRO A 97 4.26 17.39 6.65
C PRO A 97 4.39 15.92 6.20
N VAL A 98 5.59 15.53 5.80
CA VAL A 98 5.96 14.16 5.47
C VAL A 98 5.80 13.25 6.71
N ILE A 99 5.43 12.00 6.51
CA ILE A 99 5.35 11.02 7.62
C ILE A 99 6.76 10.43 7.87
N ASP A 100 7.55 11.12 8.66
CA ASP A 100 8.95 10.78 8.94
C ASP A 100 9.25 10.57 10.46
N ASN A 101 8.22 10.51 11.26
CA ASN A 101 8.30 10.24 12.70
C ASN A 101 7.02 9.58 13.24
N PRO A 102 7.08 8.96 14.45
CA PRO A 102 5.94 8.26 15.05
C PRO A 102 4.71 9.11 15.32
N GLU A 103 4.88 10.39 15.65
CA GLU A 103 3.76 11.29 15.94
C GLU A 103 2.90 11.52 14.70
N ARG A 104 3.52 11.81 13.55
CA ARG A 104 2.82 12.01 12.29
C ARG A 104 2.17 10.72 11.78
N LEU A 105 2.83 9.59 11.97
CA LEU A 105 2.24 8.29 11.67
C LEU A 105 0.98 8.04 12.51
N SER A 106 1.04 8.31 13.81
CA SER A 106 -0.08 8.16 14.74
C SER A 106 -1.27 9.05 14.38
N TYR A 107 -1.03 10.24 13.82
CA TYR A 107 -2.09 11.11 13.32
C TYR A 107 -2.94 10.41 12.24
N VAL A 108 -2.30 9.79 11.24
CA VAL A 108 -3.02 9.06 10.16
C VAL A 108 -3.76 7.87 10.72
N LYS A 109 -3.12 7.09 11.61
CA LYS A 109 -3.76 5.94 12.28
C LYS A 109 -5.02 6.34 13.05
N ASN A 110 -4.98 7.44 13.79
CA ASN A 110 -6.13 7.93 14.55
C ASN A 110 -7.30 8.33 13.61
N LYS A 111 -7.00 8.97 12.49
CA LYS A 111 -8.02 9.27 11.48
C LYS A 111 -8.61 8.02 10.85
N ALA A 112 -7.77 7.04 10.53
CA ALA A 112 -8.19 5.76 9.98
C ALA A 112 -9.15 5.02 10.93
N MET A 113 -8.84 4.99 12.24
CA MET A 113 -9.74 4.42 13.24
C MET A 113 -11.10 5.14 13.31
N GLN A 114 -11.14 6.45 13.14
CA GLN A 114 -12.40 7.20 13.10
C GLN A 114 -13.22 6.88 11.84
N CYS A 115 -12.56 6.63 10.71
CA CYS A 115 -13.21 6.25 9.46
C CYS A 115 -13.82 4.85 9.52
N ASN A 116 -13.09 3.89 10.06
CA ASN A 116 -13.49 2.49 10.31
C ASN A 116 -14.19 1.79 9.10
N LEU A 117 -13.73 2.06 7.88
CA LEU A 117 -14.26 1.44 6.66
C LEU A 117 -13.36 0.34 6.13
N VAL A 118 -12.06 0.59 6.09
CA VAL A 118 -11.01 -0.32 5.64
C VAL A 118 -9.81 -0.20 6.56
N ASN A 119 -8.91 -1.18 6.53
CA ASN A 119 -7.64 -1.08 7.24
C ASN A 119 -6.73 -0.10 6.50
N VAL A 120 -6.38 1.00 7.13
CA VAL A 120 -5.43 1.98 6.61
C VAL A 120 -4.12 1.82 7.36
N LEU A 121 -3.11 1.36 6.67
CA LEU A 121 -1.73 1.27 7.14
C LEU A 121 -0.95 2.44 6.55
N GLN A 122 0.00 2.98 7.31
CA GLN A 122 0.79 4.13 6.90
C GLN A 122 2.28 3.77 6.80
N ALA A 123 2.87 3.86 5.62
CA ALA A 123 4.31 3.75 5.43
C ALA A 123 5.03 4.98 6.00
N GLY A 124 6.23 4.77 6.56
CA GLY A 124 7.11 5.85 6.99
C GLY A 124 8.04 6.31 5.87
N ALA A 125 8.47 7.57 5.87
CA ALA A 125 9.51 8.06 4.98
C ALA A 125 10.88 7.46 5.36
N ILE A 126 11.74 7.25 4.38
CA ILE A 126 13.11 6.77 4.60
C ILE A 126 13.96 7.90 5.21
N THR A 127 13.83 9.11 4.67
CA THR A 127 14.63 10.25 5.11
C THR A 127 13.76 11.37 5.69
N GLN A 128 14.36 12.19 6.55
CA GLN A 128 13.69 13.35 7.17
C GLN A 128 13.21 14.33 6.10
N GLY A 129 11.91 14.61 6.10
CA GLY A 129 11.27 15.48 5.11
C GLY A 129 11.41 15.00 3.67
N MET A 130 11.83 13.74 3.45
CA MET A 130 12.12 13.16 2.12
C MET A 130 13.15 13.99 1.35
N LYS A 131 14.24 14.38 2.03
CA LYS A 131 15.33 15.18 1.45
C LYS A 131 16.50 14.33 0.94
N GLY A 132 16.57 13.05 1.32
CA GLY A 132 17.68 12.16 0.95
C GLY A 132 18.98 12.40 1.71
N GLU A 133 18.96 13.20 2.78
CA GLU A 133 20.15 13.68 3.50
C GLU A 133 20.38 12.95 4.83
N GLU A 134 19.33 12.70 5.59
CA GLU A 134 19.39 12.07 6.93
C GLU A 134 18.24 11.07 7.08
N LEU A 135 18.52 9.95 7.74
CA LEU A 135 17.48 8.96 8.04
C LEU A 135 16.40 9.56 8.94
N SER A 136 15.17 9.16 8.72
CA SER A 136 14.05 9.41 9.62
C SER A 136 14.10 8.49 10.85
N ASP A 137 13.16 8.66 11.77
CA ASP A 137 12.99 7.73 12.89
C ASP A 137 12.27 6.44 12.44
N ILE A 138 12.95 5.63 11.62
CA ILE A 138 12.40 4.40 11.04
C ILE A 138 11.98 3.43 12.15
N GLU A 139 12.85 3.18 13.13
CA GLU A 139 12.56 2.22 14.20
C GLU A 139 11.36 2.66 15.05
N GLY A 140 11.29 3.94 15.41
CA GLY A 140 10.14 4.49 16.12
C GLY A 140 8.84 4.40 15.32
N MET A 141 8.88 4.65 14.01
CA MET A 141 7.71 4.50 13.15
C MET A 141 7.25 3.04 13.04
N VAL A 142 8.16 2.10 12.93
CA VAL A 142 7.83 0.66 12.91
C VAL A 142 7.20 0.23 14.24
N GLN A 143 7.77 0.65 15.38
CA GLN A 143 7.18 0.40 16.69
C GLN A 143 5.78 1.02 16.85
N ALA A 144 5.55 2.17 16.21
CA ALA A 144 4.22 2.79 16.12
C ALA A 144 3.28 2.11 15.13
N GLY A 145 3.76 1.13 14.34
CA GLY A 145 2.99 0.26 13.46
C GLY A 145 3.07 0.60 11.97
N ALA A 146 4.17 1.22 11.51
CA ALA A 146 4.45 1.32 10.09
C ALA A 146 4.74 -0.08 9.51
N PRO A 147 4.04 -0.52 8.46
CA PRO A 147 4.26 -1.84 7.86
C PRO A 147 5.43 -1.85 6.87
N ALA A 148 5.89 -0.68 6.44
CA ALA A 148 6.89 -0.49 5.41
C ALA A 148 7.50 0.91 5.50
N ILE A 149 8.60 1.11 4.77
CA ILE A 149 9.17 2.45 4.53
C ILE A 149 9.26 2.72 3.04
N SER A 150 9.19 4.00 2.66
CA SER A 150 9.25 4.44 1.27
C SER A 150 9.79 5.86 1.15
N GLU A 151 10.38 6.17 0.02
CA GLU A 151 10.71 7.55 -0.38
C GLU A 151 9.85 7.97 -1.59
N ASP A 152 8.62 7.51 -1.66
CA ASP A 152 7.75 7.58 -2.84
C ASP A 152 7.61 8.98 -3.43
N GLY A 153 7.68 9.04 -4.76
CA GLY A 153 7.78 10.26 -5.57
C GLY A 153 9.19 10.83 -5.62
N LYS A 154 10.16 10.17 -4.99
CA LYS A 154 11.60 10.44 -5.04
C LYS A 154 12.36 9.14 -4.81
N SER A 155 13.67 9.18 -5.08
CA SER A 155 14.57 8.11 -4.68
C SER A 155 15.62 8.65 -3.70
N VAL A 156 16.10 7.82 -2.79
CA VAL A 156 17.26 8.16 -1.96
C VAL A 156 18.52 8.03 -2.81
N MET A 157 19.01 9.15 -3.34
CA MET A 157 20.15 9.16 -4.27
C MET A 157 21.48 8.82 -3.58
N ASN A 158 21.57 8.98 -2.26
CA ASN A 158 22.75 8.58 -1.50
C ASN A 158 22.65 7.08 -1.17
N ALA A 159 23.40 6.26 -1.91
CA ALA A 159 23.41 4.80 -1.76
C ALA A 159 23.81 4.34 -0.34
N GLN A 160 24.64 5.09 0.39
CA GLN A 160 25.01 4.74 1.76
C GLN A 160 23.81 4.90 2.71
N ILE A 161 23.08 6.00 2.64
CA ILE A 161 21.87 6.25 3.42
C ILE A 161 20.81 5.20 3.08
N TYR A 162 20.64 4.89 1.80
CA TYR A 162 19.67 3.91 1.35
C TYR A 162 20.01 2.50 1.87
N LYS A 163 21.29 2.10 1.81
CA LYS A 163 21.78 0.85 2.38
C LYS A 163 21.50 0.75 3.89
N GLU A 164 21.78 1.83 4.65
CA GLU A 164 21.51 1.87 6.09
C GLU A 164 20.01 1.72 6.38
N ALA A 165 19.15 2.40 5.61
CA ALA A 165 17.69 2.26 5.72
C ALA A 165 17.25 0.80 5.47
N MET A 166 17.77 0.15 4.42
CA MET A 166 17.47 -1.24 4.11
C MET A 166 17.94 -2.20 5.21
N GLN A 167 19.10 -1.95 5.83
CA GLN A 167 19.58 -2.72 6.97
C GLN A 167 18.68 -2.58 8.19
N ILE A 168 18.15 -1.38 8.45
CA ILE A 168 17.17 -1.16 9.51
C ILE A 168 15.87 -1.90 9.18
N ALA A 169 15.36 -1.75 7.95
CA ALA A 169 14.16 -2.44 7.50
C ALA A 169 14.27 -3.96 7.64
N ALA A 170 15.42 -4.55 7.26
CA ALA A 170 15.70 -5.98 7.40
C ALA A 170 15.68 -6.41 8.88
N ARG A 171 16.33 -5.66 9.79
CA ARG A 171 16.31 -5.95 11.23
C ARG A 171 14.90 -5.87 11.82
N MET A 172 14.09 -4.94 11.33
CA MET A 172 12.72 -4.74 11.78
C MET A 172 11.71 -5.63 11.06
N ASN A 173 12.17 -6.46 10.11
CA ASN A 173 11.35 -7.36 9.29
C ASN A 173 10.21 -6.64 8.56
N ILE A 174 10.51 -5.50 7.95
CA ILE A 174 9.59 -4.75 7.10
C ILE A 174 10.16 -4.56 5.69
N PRO A 175 9.33 -4.49 4.66
CA PRO A 175 9.77 -4.18 3.30
C PRO A 175 10.10 -2.70 3.11
N VAL A 176 10.93 -2.44 2.10
CA VAL A 176 11.11 -1.12 1.50
C VAL A 176 10.30 -1.07 0.21
N LEU A 177 9.40 -0.10 0.10
CA LEU A 177 8.62 0.16 -1.11
C LEU A 177 9.37 1.20 -1.94
N ALA A 178 10.18 0.72 -2.87
CA ALA A 178 11.07 1.58 -3.66
C ALA A 178 10.31 2.35 -4.74
N HIS A 179 10.59 3.65 -4.86
CA HIS A 179 10.28 4.44 -6.05
C HIS A 179 11.55 4.51 -6.89
N CYS A 180 11.54 3.84 -8.03
CA CYS A 180 12.74 3.66 -8.84
C CYS A 180 12.84 4.74 -9.90
N GLU A 181 13.40 5.89 -9.52
CA GLU A 181 13.60 7.01 -10.42
C GLU A 181 14.91 7.75 -10.06
N ASP A 182 15.90 7.68 -10.96
CA ASP A 182 17.10 8.50 -10.81
C ASP A 182 16.77 9.95 -11.20
N ILE A 183 16.59 10.81 -10.19
CA ILE A 183 16.14 12.20 -10.37
C ILE A 183 17.13 13.06 -11.18
N HIS A 184 18.40 12.64 -11.28
CA HIS A 184 19.41 13.35 -12.08
C HIS A 184 19.32 13.00 -13.56
N MET A 185 18.67 11.89 -13.90
CA MET A 185 18.51 11.40 -15.27
C MET A 185 17.13 11.71 -15.89
N VAL A 186 16.16 12.16 -15.09
CA VAL A 186 14.78 12.52 -15.57
C VAL A 186 14.81 13.65 -16.61
N ASN A 187 15.73 14.61 -16.45
CA ASN A 187 16.06 15.63 -17.44
C ASN A 187 14.87 16.47 -17.93
N GLY A 188 13.88 16.71 -17.05
CA GLY A 188 12.66 17.43 -17.40
C GLY A 188 11.66 16.61 -18.23
N GLY A 189 11.88 15.31 -18.36
CA GLY A 189 10.96 14.40 -19.02
C GLY A 189 9.61 14.33 -18.32
N CYS A 190 8.54 14.08 -19.09
CA CYS A 190 7.18 14.02 -18.58
C CYS A 190 6.41 12.76 -18.98
N MET A 191 7.02 11.90 -19.77
CA MET A 191 6.50 10.60 -20.21
C MET A 191 7.67 9.71 -20.63
N ASN A 192 7.43 8.43 -20.87
CA ASN A 192 8.46 7.53 -21.40
C ASN A 192 9.03 8.02 -22.72
N GLU A 193 10.33 7.84 -22.90
CA GLU A 193 11.03 8.08 -24.16
C GLU A 193 10.69 6.94 -25.14
N ASP A 194 9.72 7.19 -26.00
CA ASP A 194 9.23 6.24 -27.01
C ASP A 194 8.66 6.97 -28.22
N THR A 195 8.06 6.21 -29.14
CA THR A 195 7.41 6.76 -30.33
C THR A 195 6.27 7.75 -30.01
N ASN A 196 5.66 7.70 -28.84
CA ASN A 196 4.62 8.66 -28.47
C ASN A 196 5.24 9.98 -28.01
N SER A 197 6.33 9.95 -27.25
CA SER A 197 7.04 11.18 -26.84
C SER A 197 7.55 11.93 -28.09
N GLU A 198 8.12 11.22 -29.07
CA GLU A 198 8.52 11.77 -30.36
C GLU A 198 7.32 12.36 -31.13
N LYS A 199 6.24 11.60 -31.25
CA LYS A 199 5.04 12.03 -31.97
C LYS A 199 4.40 13.28 -31.40
N PHE A 200 4.39 13.41 -30.07
CA PHE A 200 3.81 14.58 -29.40
C PHE A 200 4.78 15.72 -29.19
N GLY A 201 6.06 15.53 -29.51
CA GLY A 201 7.11 16.52 -29.27
C GLY A 201 7.32 16.83 -27.78
N LEU A 202 7.10 15.83 -26.91
CA LEU A 202 7.24 15.94 -25.46
C LEU A 202 8.57 15.32 -25.00
N PRO A 203 9.22 15.90 -23.96
CA PRO A 203 10.46 15.36 -23.46
C PRO A 203 10.23 13.98 -22.84
N GLY A 204 11.00 13.00 -23.29
CA GLY A 204 10.96 11.63 -22.80
C GLY A 204 11.85 11.40 -21.56
N ILE A 205 11.49 10.38 -20.80
CA ILE A 205 12.29 9.81 -19.69
C ILE A 205 12.81 8.47 -20.19
N CYS A 206 14.12 8.30 -20.28
CA CYS A 206 14.69 7.04 -20.75
C CYS A 206 14.55 5.92 -19.68
N ASN A 207 14.47 4.68 -20.13
CA ASN A 207 14.31 3.52 -19.23
C ASN A 207 15.43 3.38 -18.19
N ALA A 208 16.64 3.84 -18.50
CA ALA A 208 17.77 3.80 -17.59
C ALA A 208 17.52 4.58 -16.27
N VAL A 209 16.57 5.52 -16.26
CA VAL A 209 16.16 6.26 -15.06
C VAL A 209 15.62 5.30 -13.99
N GLU A 210 14.82 4.31 -14.41
CA GLU A 210 14.26 3.29 -13.51
C GLU A 210 15.28 2.17 -13.26
N ASP A 211 15.92 1.66 -14.32
CA ASP A 211 16.85 0.53 -14.26
C ASP A 211 18.01 0.75 -13.27
N THR A 212 18.57 1.97 -13.21
CA THR A 212 19.64 2.33 -12.27
C THR A 212 19.23 2.16 -10.82
N ILE A 213 18.06 2.65 -10.44
CA ILE A 213 17.60 2.56 -9.04
C ILE A 213 17.11 1.15 -8.71
N VAL A 214 16.53 0.43 -9.68
CA VAL A 214 16.21 -0.99 -9.51
C VAL A 214 17.50 -1.78 -9.21
N ALA A 215 18.57 -1.57 -9.98
CA ALA A 215 19.85 -2.23 -9.77
C ALA A 215 20.45 -1.93 -8.38
N VAL A 216 20.41 -0.68 -7.93
CA VAL A 216 20.88 -0.27 -6.59
C VAL A 216 20.04 -0.97 -5.52
N SER A 217 18.72 -0.95 -5.64
CA SER A 217 17.80 -1.57 -4.68
C SER A 217 18.03 -3.08 -4.60
N TYR A 218 18.12 -3.76 -5.73
CA TYR A 218 18.36 -5.21 -5.79
C TYR A 218 19.70 -5.61 -5.20
N THR A 219 20.78 -4.86 -5.49
CA THR A 219 22.13 -5.15 -5.00
C THR A 219 22.22 -5.09 -3.47
N HIS A 220 21.40 -4.29 -2.81
CA HIS A 220 21.41 -4.16 -1.35
C HIS A 220 20.45 -5.13 -0.65
N LEU A 221 19.59 -5.84 -1.39
CA LEU A 221 18.68 -6.87 -0.87
C LEU A 221 19.38 -8.24 -0.67
N THR A 222 20.52 -8.45 -1.30
CA THR A 222 21.34 -9.65 -1.22
C THR A 222 22.60 -9.41 -0.39
#